data_e3ee73502c3dd49673d952d8b17e8cb8
#
_entry.id   e3ee73502c3dd49673d952d8b17e8cb8
#
_cell.length_a   1.000
_cell.length_b   1.000
_cell.length_c   1.000
_cell.angle_alpha   90.00
_cell.angle_beta   90.00
_cell.angle_gamma   90.00
#
_symmetry.space_group_name_H-M   'P 1'
#
loop_
_entity.id
_entity.type
_entity.pdbx_description
1 polymer ?
#
loop_
_entity_poly.entity_id
_entity_poly.type
_entity_poly.pdbx_seq_one_letter_code
_entity_poly.pdbx_strand_id
1 'polypeptide(L)'
;DGLLPFWIADTDFASVPEILDAIKERCNHPVIGYSEPLDSVYTAIQGWWERRHQWKPQTDWMLLSYGVVTGIYFTLNAVVPKGGKVLVFTPVYDPFFAAVKNSGHTLVDCPLDHKDNYYSINFQAFEEELKNGVEAVVICNPHNPIGRVWTDGEMEHIVDLCVEYGVYLLSDEIHADFGMTRPYTTAGRFEKIHDRLVVYTAISKTFNMAGLGSSCMMIPNPELKQKIS
;
A
#
# COMPACT_ATOMS: atom_id res chain seq x y z
N ASP A 1 -21.96 9.85 25.44
CA ASP A 1 -22.75 8.61 25.55
C ASP A 1 -21.97 7.45 26.20
N GLY A 2 -20.72 7.62 26.65
CA GLY A 2 -19.92 6.62 27.35
C GLY A 2 -19.38 5.47 26.50
N LEU A 3 -19.58 5.50 25.18
CA LEU A 3 -18.99 4.53 24.24
C LEU A 3 -17.65 5.01 23.75
N LEU A 4 -16.66 4.10 23.70
CA LEU A 4 -15.35 4.37 23.11
C LEU A 4 -15.41 4.00 21.60
N PRO A 5 -14.99 4.88 20.69
CA PRO A 5 -14.95 4.58 19.26
C PRO A 5 -13.73 3.73 18.93
N PHE A 6 -13.94 2.54 18.35
CA PHE A 6 -12.86 1.64 17.87
C PHE A 6 -13.09 1.16 16.43
N TRP A 7 -13.86 1.89 15.64
CA TRP A 7 -14.27 1.46 14.31
C TRP A 7 -13.39 2.01 13.18
N ILE A 8 -12.58 3.04 13.46
CA ILE A 8 -11.61 3.62 12.52
C ILE A 8 -10.20 3.42 13.07
N ALA A 9 -9.25 3.16 12.19
CA ALA A 9 -7.85 3.01 12.52
C ALA A 9 -7.13 4.37 12.60
N ASP A 10 -7.58 5.20 13.53
CA ASP A 10 -6.93 6.40 14.05
C ASP A 10 -6.86 6.29 15.57
N THR A 11 -6.16 7.21 16.21
CA THR A 11 -6.02 7.21 17.67
C THR A 11 -6.49 8.54 18.27
N ASP A 12 -7.00 8.50 19.52
CA ASP A 12 -7.37 9.69 20.29
C ASP A 12 -6.15 10.35 20.97
N PHE A 13 -4.93 9.88 20.67
CA PHE A 13 -3.70 10.51 21.16
C PHE A 13 -3.34 11.73 20.33
N ALA A 14 -2.85 12.77 21.00
CA ALA A 14 -2.34 13.96 20.32
C ALA A 14 -1.15 13.59 19.41
N SER A 15 -1.12 14.17 18.22
CA SER A 15 0.06 14.08 17.35
C SER A 15 1.28 14.73 18.01
N VAL A 16 2.46 14.26 17.66
CA VAL A 16 3.70 14.79 18.26
C VAL A 16 3.88 16.29 18.01
N PRO A 17 4.39 17.05 19.00
CA PRO A 17 4.52 18.51 18.91
C PRO A 17 5.27 18.99 17.68
N GLU A 18 6.33 18.29 17.29
CA GLU A 18 7.18 18.63 16.14
C GLU A 18 6.40 18.70 14.82
N ILE A 19 5.45 17.79 14.62
CA ILE A 19 4.58 17.79 13.44
C ILE A 19 3.61 18.96 13.49
N LEU A 20 2.96 19.17 14.66
CA LEU A 20 2.00 20.25 14.84
C LEU A 20 2.65 21.64 14.68
N ASP A 21 3.87 21.79 15.16
CA ASP A 21 4.59 23.05 15.07
C ASP A 21 5.06 23.34 13.63
N ALA A 22 5.50 22.33 12.89
CA ALA A 22 5.80 22.47 11.44
C ALA A 22 4.57 22.90 10.64
N ILE A 23 3.38 22.35 10.95
CA ILE A 23 2.12 22.75 10.29
C ILE A 23 1.78 24.22 10.62
N LYS A 24 1.89 24.63 11.90
CA LYS A 24 1.65 26.01 12.32
C LYS A 24 2.61 26.97 11.64
N GLU A 25 3.89 26.62 11.57
CA GLU A 25 4.90 27.42 10.88
C GLU A 25 4.55 27.60 9.40
N ARG A 26 4.14 26.53 8.72
CA ARG A 26 3.69 26.60 7.31
C ARG A 26 2.44 27.48 7.17
N CYS A 27 1.51 27.44 8.10
CA CYS A 27 0.30 28.28 8.11
C CYS A 27 0.62 29.77 8.35
N ASN A 28 1.74 30.12 9.00
CA ASN A 28 2.17 31.50 9.16
C ASN A 28 2.64 32.14 7.85
N HIS A 29 2.96 31.35 6.83
CA HIS A 29 3.29 31.87 5.51
C HIS A 29 1.99 32.23 4.75
N PRO A 30 1.77 33.52 4.40
CA PRO A 30 0.48 34.01 3.93
C PRO A 30 0.14 33.59 2.49
N VAL A 31 1.11 33.05 1.74
CA VAL A 31 0.91 32.62 0.34
C VAL A 31 0.78 31.11 0.31
N ILE A 32 -0.43 30.63 -0.02
CA ILE A 32 -0.78 29.21 -0.16
C ILE A 32 -1.07 28.97 -1.65
N GLY A 33 -0.02 28.91 -2.45
CA GLY A 33 -0.09 28.63 -3.89
C GLY A 33 0.27 27.17 -4.20
N TYR A 34 0.40 26.86 -5.50
CA TYR A 34 0.95 25.59 -5.93
C TYR A 34 2.33 25.37 -5.36
N SER A 35 2.61 24.14 -4.92
CA SER A 35 3.88 23.76 -4.31
C SER A 35 4.37 22.46 -4.91
N GLU A 36 5.65 22.40 -5.21
CA GLU A 36 6.33 21.14 -5.53
C GLU A 36 6.88 20.52 -4.25
N PRO A 37 6.84 19.20 -4.12
CA PRO A 37 7.47 18.51 -3.00
C PRO A 37 8.98 18.79 -2.98
N LEU A 38 9.51 19.08 -1.81
CA LEU A 38 10.95 19.28 -1.63
C LEU A 38 11.67 17.91 -1.65
N ASP A 39 12.91 17.88 -2.12
CA ASP A 39 13.77 16.68 -2.12
C ASP A 39 13.89 16.08 -0.70
N SER A 40 13.83 16.93 0.33
CA SER A 40 13.85 16.49 1.72
C SER A 40 12.69 15.58 2.10
N VAL A 41 11.53 15.66 1.44
CA VAL A 41 10.38 14.77 1.64
C VAL A 41 10.75 13.36 1.19
N TYR A 42 11.30 13.24 -0.01
CA TYR A 42 11.70 11.94 -0.58
C TYR A 42 12.83 11.30 0.20
N THR A 43 13.83 12.08 0.62
CA THR A 43 14.95 11.59 1.44
C THR A 43 14.50 11.18 2.85
N ALA A 44 13.52 11.87 3.43
CA ALA A 44 12.93 11.49 4.72
C ALA A 44 12.19 10.14 4.62
N ILE A 45 11.37 9.93 3.57
CA ILE A 45 10.69 8.66 3.30
C ILE A 45 11.72 7.55 3.09
N GLN A 46 12.72 7.77 2.23
CA GLN A 46 13.79 6.79 1.99
C GLN A 46 14.49 6.40 3.28
N GLY A 47 14.91 7.40 4.09
CA GLY A 47 15.61 7.16 5.36
C GLY A 47 14.74 6.45 6.40
N TRP A 48 13.40 6.70 6.41
CA TRP A 48 12.48 5.96 7.26
C TRP A 48 12.45 4.49 6.89
N TRP A 49 12.24 4.18 5.61
CA TRP A 49 12.16 2.82 5.10
C TRP A 49 13.48 2.05 5.28
N GLU A 50 14.61 2.69 5.03
CA GLU A 50 15.93 2.08 5.26
C GLU A 50 16.13 1.69 6.74
N ARG A 51 15.82 2.59 7.67
CA ARG A 51 16.02 2.33 9.11
C ARG A 51 15.01 1.35 9.71
N ARG A 52 13.74 1.45 9.28
CA ARG A 52 12.64 0.68 9.90
C ARG A 52 12.39 -0.66 9.23
N HIS A 53 12.57 -0.74 7.93
CA HIS A 53 12.16 -1.89 7.12
C HIS A 53 13.32 -2.50 6.33
N GLN A 54 14.57 -2.04 6.54
CA GLN A 54 15.78 -2.59 5.91
C GLN A 54 15.68 -2.65 4.37
N TRP A 55 14.95 -1.70 3.80
CA TRP A 55 14.82 -1.51 2.37
C TRP A 55 15.01 -0.03 2.04
N LYS A 56 15.87 0.26 1.06
CA LYS A 56 16.18 1.62 0.64
C LYS A 56 15.59 1.91 -0.75
N PRO A 57 14.32 2.38 -0.83
CA PRO A 57 13.76 2.78 -2.12
C PRO A 57 14.53 3.98 -2.67
N GLN A 58 14.73 4.04 -4.00
CA GLN A 58 15.34 5.21 -4.62
C GLN A 58 14.35 6.38 -4.58
N THR A 59 14.85 7.60 -4.42
CA THR A 59 13.98 8.80 -4.35
C THR A 59 13.26 9.07 -5.67
N ASP A 60 13.88 8.74 -6.79
CA ASP A 60 13.30 8.85 -8.12
C ASP A 60 12.21 7.80 -8.42
N TRP A 61 12.06 6.76 -7.59
CA TRP A 61 10.92 5.83 -7.66
C TRP A 61 9.63 6.40 -7.08
N MET A 62 9.73 7.48 -6.30
CA MET A 62 8.63 7.98 -5.51
C MET A 62 7.70 8.89 -6.32
N LEU A 63 6.40 8.74 -6.07
CA LEU A 63 5.32 9.59 -6.58
C LEU A 63 4.33 9.84 -5.44
N LEU A 64 4.08 11.10 -5.11
CA LEU A 64 3.12 11.45 -4.05
C LEU A 64 1.69 11.40 -4.56
N SER A 65 0.75 11.00 -3.68
CA SER A 65 -0.68 11.02 -3.96
C SER A 65 -1.51 11.40 -2.73
N TYR A 66 -2.81 11.65 -2.93
CA TYR A 66 -3.75 12.09 -1.89
C TYR A 66 -4.39 10.92 -1.14
N GLY A 67 -3.60 9.90 -0.79
CA GLY A 67 -4.04 8.71 -0.08
C GLY A 67 -3.78 7.44 -0.88
N VAL A 68 -3.57 6.32 -0.16
CA VAL A 68 -3.20 5.03 -0.74
C VAL A 68 -4.28 4.51 -1.70
N VAL A 69 -5.55 4.56 -1.32
CA VAL A 69 -6.66 4.10 -2.18
C VAL A 69 -6.73 4.89 -3.48
N THR A 70 -6.47 6.19 -3.44
CA THR A 70 -6.37 7.05 -4.63
C THR A 70 -5.19 6.61 -5.51
N GLY A 71 -4.04 6.32 -4.91
CA GLY A 71 -2.88 5.78 -5.64
C GLY A 71 -3.18 4.43 -6.30
N ILE A 72 -3.86 3.52 -5.60
CA ILE A 72 -4.30 2.23 -6.16
C ILE A 72 -5.23 2.46 -7.35
N TYR A 73 -6.22 3.35 -7.20
CA TYR A 73 -7.15 3.70 -8.29
C TYR A 73 -6.41 4.20 -9.54
N PHE A 74 -5.46 5.11 -9.40
CA PHE A 74 -4.66 5.61 -10.53
C PHE A 74 -3.81 4.51 -11.15
N THR A 75 -3.17 3.69 -10.33
CA THR A 75 -2.36 2.56 -10.82
C THR A 75 -3.23 1.59 -11.63
N LEU A 76 -4.37 1.15 -11.11
CA LEU A 76 -5.26 0.24 -11.82
C LEU A 76 -5.69 0.79 -13.18
N ASN A 77 -6.06 2.08 -13.26
CA ASN A 77 -6.43 2.72 -14.53
C ASN A 77 -5.25 2.81 -15.52
N ALA A 78 -4.01 2.89 -15.03
CA ALA A 78 -2.83 2.98 -15.87
C ALA A 78 -2.36 1.63 -16.42
N VAL A 79 -2.53 0.54 -15.65
CA VAL A 79 -1.88 -0.75 -15.97
C VAL A 79 -2.83 -1.88 -16.32
N VAL A 80 -4.09 -1.82 -15.88
CA VAL A 80 -5.09 -2.86 -16.14
C VAL A 80 -6.00 -2.43 -17.28
N PRO A 81 -6.17 -3.23 -18.34
CA PRO A 81 -7.11 -2.92 -19.41
C PRO A 81 -8.54 -2.78 -18.88
N LYS A 82 -9.35 -1.99 -19.54
CA LYS A 82 -10.76 -1.81 -19.14
C LYS A 82 -11.50 -3.14 -19.07
N GLY A 83 -12.13 -3.43 -17.93
CA GLY A 83 -12.79 -4.70 -17.65
C GLY A 83 -11.86 -5.82 -17.20
N GLY A 84 -10.54 -5.59 -17.16
CA GLY A 84 -9.56 -6.56 -16.71
C GLY A 84 -9.76 -6.98 -15.25
N LYS A 85 -9.19 -8.11 -14.88
CA LYS A 85 -9.39 -8.75 -13.59
C LYS A 85 -8.37 -8.30 -12.55
N VAL A 86 -8.87 -7.88 -11.39
CA VAL A 86 -8.05 -7.47 -10.24
C VAL A 86 -8.40 -8.32 -9.04
N LEU A 87 -7.41 -9.00 -8.48
CA LEU A 87 -7.57 -9.92 -7.35
C LEU A 87 -7.30 -9.22 -6.02
N VAL A 88 -8.11 -9.54 -5.03
CA VAL A 88 -7.91 -9.20 -3.62
C VAL A 88 -8.08 -10.43 -2.74
N PHE A 89 -7.35 -10.51 -1.62
CA PHE A 89 -7.48 -11.58 -0.63
C PHE A 89 -8.47 -11.16 0.48
N THR A 90 -9.62 -11.81 0.57
CA THR A 90 -10.65 -11.46 1.57
C THR A 90 -10.60 -12.32 2.84
N PRO A 91 -11.02 -11.76 4.01
CA PRO A 91 -11.50 -10.39 4.21
C PRO A 91 -10.38 -9.35 4.10
N VAL A 92 -10.66 -8.19 3.49
CA VAL A 92 -9.70 -7.11 3.26
C VAL A 92 -10.37 -5.75 3.45
N TYR A 93 -9.59 -4.71 3.47
CA TYR A 93 -10.03 -3.32 3.58
C TYR A 93 -11.02 -2.95 2.46
N ASP A 94 -12.28 -2.66 2.86
CA ASP A 94 -13.41 -2.45 1.95
C ASP A 94 -13.15 -1.46 0.79
N PRO A 95 -12.41 -0.34 0.98
CA PRO A 95 -12.15 0.58 -0.10
C PRO A 95 -11.39 -0.01 -1.31
N PHE A 96 -10.73 -1.17 -1.17
CA PHE A 96 -10.14 -1.84 -2.34
C PHE A 96 -11.22 -2.30 -3.33
N PHE A 97 -12.37 -2.79 -2.83
CA PHE A 97 -13.50 -3.14 -3.70
C PHE A 97 -14.01 -1.93 -4.49
N ALA A 98 -14.11 -0.78 -3.82
CA ALA A 98 -14.51 0.46 -4.47
C ALA A 98 -13.46 0.93 -5.50
N ALA A 99 -12.17 0.84 -5.17
CA ALA A 99 -11.11 1.21 -6.10
C ALA A 99 -11.17 0.37 -7.38
N VAL A 100 -11.30 -0.96 -7.27
CA VAL A 100 -11.41 -1.86 -8.42
C VAL A 100 -12.67 -1.58 -9.24
N LYS A 101 -13.83 -1.51 -8.60
CA LYS A 101 -15.11 -1.32 -9.29
C LYS A 101 -15.22 0.05 -9.96
N ASN A 102 -14.79 1.12 -9.28
CA ASN A 102 -14.84 2.48 -9.80
C ASN A 102 -13.84 2.70 -10.94
N SER A 103 -12.78 1.91 -11.01
CA SER A 103 -11.86 1.87 -12.15
C SER A 103 -12.44 1.12 -13.37
N GLY A 104 -13.63 0.50 -13.22
CA GLY A 104 -14.27 -0.25 -14.30
C GLY A 104 -13.66 -1.63 -14.54
N HIS A 105 -12.99 -2.19 -13.53
CA HIS A 105 -12.38 -3.52 -13.59
C HIS A 105 -13.24 -4.59 -12.92
N THR A 106 -12.95 -5.84 -13.23
CA THR A 106 -13.61 -7.01 -12.64
C THR A 106 -12.88 -7.41 -11.36
N LEU A 107 -13.60 -7.36 -10.24
CA LEU A 107 -13.09 -7.83 -8.95
C LEU A 107 -13.05 -9.35 -8.92
N VAL A 108 -11.90 -9.92 -8.61
CA VAL A 108 -11.70 -11.33 -8.30
C VAL A 108 -11.47 -11.46 -6.80
N ASP A 109 -12.38 -12.15 -6.15
CA ASP A 109 -12.28 -12.46 -4.73
C ASP A 109 -11.54 -13.78 -4.54
N CYS A 110 -10.41 -13.75 -3.81
CA CYS A 110 -9.63 -14.93 -3.42
C CYS A 110 -9.70 -15.05 -1.88
N PRO A 111 -10.66 -15.80 -1.33
CA PRO A 111 -10.84 -15.91 0.11
C PRO A 111 -9.61 -16.53 0.79
N LEU A 112 -9.20 -15.94 1.90
CA LEU A 112 -8.22 -16.55 2.80
C LEU A 112 -8.80 -17.75 3.50
N ASP A 113 -8.03 -18.80 3.66
CA ASP A 113 -8.38 -19.92 4.54
C ASP A 113 -8.39 -19.44 6.00
N HIS A 114 -9.44 -19.80 6.75
CA HIS A 114 -9.56 -19.46 8.18
C HIS A 114 -9.70 -20.73 9.01
N LYS A 115 -8.69 -20.98 9.84
CA LYS A 115 -8.69 -22.13 10.74
C LYS A 115 -8.05 -21.73 12.07
N ASP A 116 -8.67 -22.13 13.18
CA ASP A 116 -8.15 -21.92 14.55
C ASP A 116 -7.77 -20.44 14.84
N ASN A 117 -8.63 -19.51 14.42
CA ASN A 117 -8.42 -18.06 14.50
C ASN A 117 -7.16 -17.55 13.73
N TYR A 118 -6.70 -18.32 12.76
CA TYR A 118 -5.57 -17.98 11.92
C TYR A 118 -5.98 -17.93 10.44
N TYR A 119 -5.58 -16.87 9.76
CA TYR A 119 -5.80 -16.70 8.33
C TYR A 119 -4.56 -17.08 7.54
N SER A 120 -4.70 -17.78 6.44
CA SER A 120 -3.63 -18.14 5.52
C SER A 120 -4.05 -18.00 4.06
N ILE A 121 -3.10 -17.76 3.19
CA ILE A 121 -3.35 -17.71 1.75
C ILE A 121 -3.49 -19.14 1.22
N ASN A 122 -4.58 -19.40 0.49
CA ASN A 122 -4.71 -20.59 -0.32
C ASN A 122 -3.95 -20.39 -1.64
N PHE A 123 -2.70 -20.77 -1.66
CA PHE A 123 -1.83 -20.57 -2.82
C PHE A 123 -2.27 -21.33 -4.06
N GLN A 124 -2.94 -22.48 -3.90
CA GLN A 124 -3.50 -23.21 -5.04
C GLN A 124 -4.65 -22.42 -5.68
N ALA A 125 -5.60 -21.92 -4.88
CA ALA A 125 -6.68 -21.08 -5.38
C ALA A 125 -6.15 -19.77 -5.99
N PHE A 126 -5.16 -19.16 -5.36
CA PHE A 126 -4.49 -17.96 -5.88
C PHE A 126 -3.89 -18.21 -7.26
N GLU A 127 -3.11 -19.27 -7.42
CA GLU A 127 -2.49 -19.63 -8.70
C GLU A 127 -3.54 -19.94 -9.78
N GLU A 128 -4.65 -20.61 -9.42
CA GLU A 128 -5.76 -20.88 -10.34
C GLU A 128 -6.38 -19.58 -10.88
N GLU A 129 -6.57 -18.57 -10.02
CA GLU A 129 -7.08 -17.27 -10.47
C GLU A 129 -6.07 -16.52 -11.38
N LEU A 130 -4.77 -16.62 -11.11
CA LEU A 130 -3.75 -16.07 -12.01
C LEU A 130 -3.79 -16.73 -13.38
N LYS A 131 -3.94 -18.06 -13.46
CA LYS A 131 -4.15 -18.83 -14.72
C LYS A 131 -5.42 -18.38 -15.45
N ASN A 132 -6.43 -17.97 -14.72
CA ASN A 132 -7.70 -17.46 -15.26
C ASN A 132 -7.61 -16.01 -15.77
N GLY A 133 -6.42 -15.42 -15.82
CA GLY A 133 -6.16 -14.12 -16.44
C GLY A 133 -6.39 -12.91 -15.52
N VAL A 134 -6.04 -13.04 -14.24
CA VAL A 134 -5.85 -11.88 -13.36
C VAL A 134 -4.68 -11.04 -13.87
N GLU A 135 -4.83 -9.72 -13.89
CA GLU A 135 -3.85 -8.78 -14.43
C GLU A 135 -3.15 -7.97 -13.32
N ALA A 136 -3.82 -7.81 -12.18
CA ALA A 136 -3.24 -7.16 -10.99
C ALA A 136 -3.73 -7.82 -9.71
N VAL A 137 -2.85 -7.86 -8.71
CA VAL A 137 -3.15 -8.27 -7.33
C VAL A 137 -3.00 -7.07 -6.42
N VAL A 138 -4.02 -6.77 -5.62
CA VAL A 138 -3.93 -5.78 -4.54
C VAL A 138 -3.81 -6.53 -3.23
N ILE A 139 -2.65 -6.42 -2.60
CA ILE A 139 -2.37 -7.03 -1.29
C ILE A 139 -2.23 -5.96 -0.22
N CYS A 140 -2.65 -6.27 1.01
CA CYS A 140 -2.38 -5.46 2.19
C CYS A 140 -1.35 -6.17 3.08
N ASN A 141 -0.27 -5.48 3.47
CA ASN A 141 0.76 -6.05 4.34
C ASN A 141 1.35 -5.00 5.29
N PRO A 142 1.12 -5.08 6.60
CA PRO A 142 0.23 -5.99 7.34
C PRO A 142 -1.23 -5.94 6.87
N HIS A 143 -1.92 -7.08 6.90
CA HIS A 143 -3.23 -7.26 6.28
C HIS A 143 -4.38 -6.77 7.18
N ASN A 144 -5.09 -5.75 6.73
CA ASN A 144 -6.28 -5.21 7.37
C ASN A 144 -7.55 -5.89 6.80
N PRO A 145 -8.50 -6.40 7.61
CA PRO A 145 -8.65 -6.18 9.07
C PRO A 145 -8.09 -7.28 9.97
N ILE A 146 -7.51 -8.32 9.42
CA ILE A 146 -7.17 -9.55 10.18
C ILE A 146 -5.88 -9.45 10.99
N GLY A 147 -5.09 -8.38 10.81
CA GLY A 147 -3.86 -8.12 11.56
C GLY A 147 -2.68 -9.05 11.22
N ARG A 148 -2.76 -9.78 10.10
CA ARG A 148 -1.65 -10.64 9.65
C ARG A 148 -0.51 -9.84 9.07
N VAL A 149 0.71 -10.11 9.53
CA VAL A 149 1.96 -9.79 8.81
C VAL A 149 2.32 -11.04 8.01
N TRP A 150 2.37 -10.94 6.69
CA TRP A 150 2.78 -12.05 5.85
C TRP A 150 4.25 -12.39 6.10
N THR A 151 4.58 -13.66 6.18
CA THR A 151 5.96 -14.13 6.35
C THR A 151 6.79 -13.86 5.11
N ASP A 152 8.13 -13.87 5.24
CA ASP A 152 9.05 -13.75 4.11
C ASP A 152 8.73 -14.78 3.02
N GLY A 153 8.49 -16.03 3.42
CA GLY A 153 8.15 -17.11 2.48
C GLY A 153 6.78 -16.93 1.81
N GLU A 154 5.76 -16.42 2.53
CA GLU A 154 4.46 -16.09 1.91
C GLU A 154 4.62 -14.94 0.91
N MET A 155 5.33 -13.87 1.27
CA MET A 155 5.58 -12.74 0.36
C MET A 155 6.41 -13.16 -0.85
N GLU A 156 7.44 -13.97 -0.65
CA GLU A 156 8.25 -14.50 -1.76
C GLU A 156 7.41 -15.34 -2.70
N HIS A 157 6.55 -16.22 -2.19
CA HIS A 157 5.68 -17.04 -3.01
C HIS A 157 4.64 -16.22 -3.80
N ILE A 158 4.06 -15.17 -3.18
CA ILE A 158 3.19 -14.21 -3.89
C ILE A 158 3.95 -13.55 -5.05
N VAL A 159 5.14 -13.07 -4.76
CA VAL A 159 6.01 -12.42 -5.76
C VAL A 159 6.36 -13.38 -6.89
N ASP A 160 6.73 -14.64 -6.57
CA ASP A 160 7.07 -15.66 -7.57
C ASP A 160 5.91 -15.91 -8.53
N LEU A 161 4.72 -16.11 -8.01
CA LEU A 161 3.52 -16.29 -8.82
C LEU A 161 3.20 -15.05 -9.66
N CYS A 162 3.29 -13.84 -9.09
CA CYS A 162 3.07 -12.62 -9.87
C CYS A 162 4.10 -12.47 -11.01
N VAL A 163 5.36 -12.83 -10.79
CA VAL A 163 6.41 -12.83 -11.84
C VAL A 163 6.12 -13.87 -12.91
N GLU A 164 5.82 -15.11 -12.50
CA GLU A 164 5.54 -16.22 -13.39
C GLU A 164 4.37 -15.93 -14.35
N TYR A 165 3.29 -15.37 -13.83
CA TYR A 165 2.09 -15.05 -14.63
C TYR A 165 2.10 -13.63 -15.22
N GLY A 166 3.15 -12.83 -14.99
CA GLY A 166 3.28 -11.48 -15.53
C GLY A 166 2.26 -10.48 -14.97
N VAL A 167 1.85 -10.65 -13.70
CA VAL A 167 0.80 -9.89 -13.03
C VAL A 167 1.39 -8.72 -12.25
N TYR A 168 0.71 -7.57 -12.23
CA TYR A 168 1.11 -6.43 -11.39
C TYR A 168 0.82 -6.69 -9.92
N LEU A 169 1.79 -6.38 -9.05
CA LEU A 169 1.63 -6.44 -7.59
C LEU A 169 1.51 -5.02 -7.01
N LEU A 170 0.35 -4.72 -6.49
CA LEU A 170 0.02 -3.48 -5.80
C LEU A 170 0.01 -3.76 -4.29
N SER A 171 1.11 -3.44 -3.61
CA SER A 171 1.32 -3.75 -2.20
C SER A 171 0.99 -2.54 -1.32
N ASP A 172 -0.17 -2.56 -0.68
CA ASP A 172 -0.53 -1.57 0.34
C ASP A 172 0.19 -1.90 1.65
N GLU A 173 1.21 -1.12 1.95
CA GLU A 173 2.08 -1.27 3.11
C GLU A 173 1.92 -0.12 4.13
N ILE A 174 0.74 0.50 4.15
CA ILE A 174 0.41 1.62 5.05
C ILE A 174 0.54 1.24 6.53
N HIS A 175 0.44 -0.05 6.86
CA HIS A 175 0.55 -0.59 8.20
C HIS A 175 1.94 -1.16 8.52
N ALA A 176 2.96 -0.95 7.70
CA ALA A 176 4.30 -1.54 7.82
C ALA A 176 4.93 -1.38 9.22
N ASP A 177 4.69 -0.24 9.89
CA ASP A 177 5.24 0.05 11.21
C ASP A 177 4.55 -0.70 12.36
N PHE A 178 3.46 -1.45 12.10
CA PHE A 178 2.66 -2.16 13.12
C PHE A 178 2.95 -3.67 13.19
N GLY A 179 4.08 -4.12 12.70
CA GLY A 179 4.55 -5.50 12.86
C GLY A 179 4.92 -5.80 14.31
N MET A 180 3.95 -6.16 15.17
CA MET A 180 4.16 -6.33 16.61
C MET A 180 4.69 -7.71 17.00
N THR A 181 4.31 -8.76 16.27
CA THR A 181 4.58 -10.15 16.65
C THR A 181 5.66 -10.82 15.83
N ARG A 182 6.04 -10.23 14.70
CA ARG A 182 7.09 -10.73 13.80
C ARG A 182 7.69 -9.61 12.98
N PRO A 183 8.91 -9.79 12.44
CA PRO A 183 9.48 -8.86 11.48
C PRO A 183 8.54 -8.70 10.28
N TYR A 184 8.45 -7.49 9.77
CA TYR A 184 7.73 -7.14 8.57
C TYR A 184 8.69 -7.20 7.37
N THR A 185 8.21 -7.73 6.24
CA THR A 185 8.95 -7.76 4.98
C THR A 185 8.16 -7.04 3.90
N THR A 186 8.76 -6.00 3.32
CA THR A 186 8.19 -5.28 2.17
C THR A 186 8.33 -6.09 0.89
N ALA A 187 7.32 -5.98 0.00
CA ALA A 187 7.42 -6.50 -1.37
C ALA A 187 8.58 -5.87 -2.17
N GLY A 188 8.98 -4.65 -1.79
CA GLY A 188 10.10 -3.93 -2.42
C GLY A 188 11.47 -4.62 -2.31
N ARG A 189 11.67 -5.52 -1.35
CA ARG A 189 12.92 -6.28 -1.22
C ARG A 189 13.16 -7.32 -2.33
N PHE A 190 12.11 -7.69 -3.05
CA PHE A 190 12.18 -8.71 -4.10
C PHE A 190 12.39 -8.05 -5.47
N GLU A 191 13.64 -7.86 -5.89
CA GLU A 191 13.98 -7.16 -7.14
C GLU A 191 13.32 -7.79 -8.38
N LYS A 192 13.07 -9.11 -8.36
CA LYS A 192 12.44 -9.86 -9.46
C LYS A 192 11.04 -9.36 -9.87
N ILE A 193 10.32 -8.64 -8.98
CA ILE A 193 8.99 -8.07 -9.26
C ILE A 193 9.03 -6.57 -9.60
N HIS A 194 10.17 -5.91 -9.52
CA HIS A 194 10.28 -4.45 -9.67
C HIS A 194 9.67 -3.91 -10.96
N ASP A 195 9.67 -4.68 -12.04
CA ASP A 195 9.05 -4.27 -13.32
C ASP A 195 7.53 -4.09 -13.23
N ARG A 196 6.87 -4.71 -12.24
CA ARG A 196 5.42 -4.74 -12.07
C ARG A 196 4.96 -4.44 -10.64
N LEU A 197 5.82 -3.80 -9.84
CA LEU A 197 5.56 -3.50 -8.44
C LEU A 197 5.19 -2.04 -8.23
N VAL A 198 4.17 -1.82 -7.40
CA VAL A 198 3.93 -0.54 -6.72
C VAL A 198 3.75 -0.80 -5.23
N VAL A 199 4.60 -0.19 -4.41
CA VAL A 199 4.48 -0.20 -2.95
C VAL A 199 3.85 1.12 -2.51
N TYR A 200 2.79 1.04 -1.69
CA TYR A 200 2.08 2.21 -1.16
C TYR A 200 2.35 2.37 0.32
N THR A 201 2.59 3.60 0.74
CA THR A 201 2.75 3.97 2.14
C THR A 201 2.16 5.35 2.43
N ALA A 202 1.90 5.65 3.69
CA ALA A 202 1.44 6.96 4.11
C ALA A 202 1.81 7.24 5.58
N ILE A 203 1.85 8.52 5.92
CA ILE A 203 2.04 8.99 7.30
C ILE A 203 0.79 8.83 8.17
N SER A 204 -0.35 8.55 7.54
CA SER A 204 -1.68 8.61 8.17
C SER A 204 -1.86 7.63 9.32
N LYS A 205 -1.28 6.43 9.25
CA LYS A 205 -1.42 5.40 10.29
C LYS A 205 -0.32 5.50 11.33
N THR A 206 0.94 5.50 10.91
CA THR A 206 2.10 5.56 11.81
C THR A 206 2.11 6.81 12.68
N PHE A 207 1.72 7.95 12.13
CA PHE A 207 1.76 9.26 12.81
C PHE A 207 0.38 9.85 13.12
N ASN A 208 -0.68 9.07 12.94
CA ASN A 208 -2.07 9.52 13.17
C ASN A 208 -2.43 10.81 12.39
N MET A 209 -2.08 10.87 11.11
CA MET A 209 -2.16 12.06 10.26
C MET A 209 -3.14 11.88 9.08
N ALA A 210 -4.19 11.08 9.24
CA ALA A 210 -5.14 10.77 8.16
C ALA A 210 -5.79 12.03 7.55
N GLY A 211 -6.01 13.06 8.37
CA GLY A 211 -6.61 14.33 7.93
C GLY A 211 -5.77 15.13 6.92
N LEU A 212 -4.48 14.83 6.74
CA LEU A 212 -3.62 15.51 5.76
C LEU A 212 -3.66 14.91 4.37
N GLY A 213 -4.29 13.72 4.19
CA GLY A 213 -4.50 13.12 2.88
C GLY A 213 -3.22 12.91 2.06
N SER A 214 -2.13 12.51 2.68
CA SER A 214 -0.83 12.33 2.03
C SER A 214 -0.42 10.86 1.96
N SER A 215 0.08 10.42 0.81
CA SER A 215 0.67 9.08 0.61
C SER A 215 1.80 9.12 -0.41
N CYS A 216 2.59 8.06 -0.45
CA CYS A 216 3.67 7.87 -1.39
C CYS A 216 3.54 6.50 -2.06
N MET A 217 3.68 6.48 -3.37
CA MET A 217 3.86 5.29 -4.19
C MET A 217 5.36 5.15 -4.48
N MET A 218 5.92 3.98 -4.26
CA MET A 218 7.30 3.63 -4.61
C MET A 218 7.25 2.66 -5.78
N ILE A 219 7.71 3.10 -6.94
CA ILE A 219 7.57 2.44 -8.24
C ILE A 219 8.96 2.27 -8.85
N PRO A 220 9.59 1.08 -8.68
CA PRO A 220 10.97 0.87 -9.15
C PRO A 220 11.14 1.02 -10.66
N ASN A 221 10.15 0.61 -11.46
CA ASN A 221 10.19 0.70 -12.91
C ASN A 221 9.84 2.13 -13.39
N PRO A 222 10.77 2.85 -14.07
CA PRO A 222 10.53 4.21 -14.53
C PRO A 222 9.43 4.32 -15.61
N GLU A 223 9.29 3.31 -16.48
CA GLU A 223 8.22 3.29 -17.48
C GLU A 223 6.85 3.12 -16.83
N LEU A 224 6.76 2.25 -15.81
CA LEU A 224 5.55 2.08 -15.02
C LEU A 224 5.21 3.38 -14.27
N LYS A 225 6.19 4.01 -13.64
CA LYS A 225 6.02 5.31 -12.97
C LYS A 225 5.49 6.36 -13.93
N GLN A 226 6.04 6.47 -15.14
CA GLN A 226 5.59 7.42 -16.15
C GLN A 226 4.15 7.17 -16.61
N LYS A 227 3.69 5.91 -16.63
CA LYS A 227 2.30 5.59 -16.98
C LYS A 227 1.30 6.01 -15.90
N ILE A 228 1.74 6.03 -14.63
CA ILE A 228 0.89 6.31 -13.47
C ILE A 228 0.87 7.82 -13.16
N SER A 229 1.94 8.56 -13.48
CA SER A 229 2.06 10.00 -13.28
C SER A 229 1.29 10.80 -14.33
#